data_fe6e3578d04b784474e79c8da7a27284
#
_entry.id   fe6e3578d04b784474e79c8da7a27284
#
_cell.length_a   1.000
_cell.length_b   1.000
_cell.length_c   1.000
_cell.angle_alpha   90.00
_cell.angle_beta   90.00
_cell.angle_gamma   90.00
#
_symmetry.space_group_name_H-M   'P 1'
#
loop_
_entity.id
_entity.type
_entity.pdbx_description
1 polymer ?
#
loop_
_entity_poly.entity_id
_entity_poly.type
_entity_poly.pdbx_seq_one_letter_code
_entity_poly.pdbx_strand_id
1 'polypeptide(L)'
;MAVEIKFTSSEQPKIQISSERQLDRECFDHLFVVLYVAKAVKSEGFSLNSIIERTKNRIVLEELLILFNNKLLQSGYFDKDKEGYNKMFILEKINTFYVSDSFPKITTTDLNMGVSDVSYSIEVSAIGEFIINNNKILDYI
;
A
#
# COMPACT_ATOMS: atom_id res chain seq x y z
N MET A 1 4.39 -1.63 -15.68
CA MET A 1 4.23 -0.75 -14.50
C MET A 1 3.66 -1.51 -13.33
N ALA A 2 4.14 -1.24 -12.10
CA ALA A 2 3.58 -1.74 -10.86
C ALA A 2 3.41 -0.61 -9.83
N VAL A 3 2.44 -0.77 -8.92
CA VAL A 3 2.17 0.17 -7.83
C VAL A 3 2.02 -0.61 -6.54
N GLU A 4 2.90 -0.34 -5.58
CA GLU A 4 2.80 -0.84 -4.21
C GLU A 4 2.05 0.18 -3.36
N ILE A 5 0.95 -0.24 -2.74
CA ILE A 5 0.11 0.65 -1.91
C ILE A 5 0.42 0.40 -0.44
N LYS A 6 0.70 1.47 0.29
CA LYS A 6 0.97 1.45 1.73
C LYS A 6 0.05 2.42 2.47
N PHE A 7 -0.22 2.11 3.72
CA PHE A 7 -1.04 2.93 4.62
C PHE A 7 -0.34 3.08 5.96
N THR A 8 -0.38 4.27 6.53
CA THR A 8 0.12 4.54 7.87
C THR A 8 -0.75 5.56 8.60
N SER A 9 -0.84 5.43 9.91
CA SER A 9 -1.41 6.43 10.80
C SER A 9 -0.42 6.85 11.89
N SER A 10 0.86 6.65 11.65
CA SER A 10 1.94 7.05 12.56
C SER A 10 2.33 8.51 12.36
N GLU A 11 2.64 9.21 13.45
CA GLU A 11 3.22 10.57 13.41
C GLU A 11 4.64 10.57 12.83
N GLN A 12 5.35 9.44 12.92
CA GLN A 12 6.63 9.22 12.25
C GLN A 12 6.45 8.12 11.20
N PRO A 13 5.99 8.48 9.98
CA PRO A 13 5.62 7.52 8.98
C PRO A 13 6.82 6.72 8.48
N LYS A 14 6.64 5.41 8.44
CA LYS A 14 7.57 4.45 7.83
C LYS A 14 6.82 3.61 6.82
N ILE A 15 7.50 3.24 5.75
CA ILE A 15 7.00 2.28 4.77
C ILE A 15 7.50 0.91 5.17
N GLN A 16 6.60 0.02 5.54
CA GLN A 16 6.94 -1.36 5.85
C GLN A 16 7.03 -2.18 4.57
N ILE A 17 8.17 -2.79 4.35
CA ILE A 17 8.43 -3.71 3.24
C ILE A 17 8.49 -5.13 3.81
N SER A 18 7.59 -5.98 3.34
CA SER A 18 7.40 -7.34 3.90
C SER A 18 8.30 -8.38 3.23
N SER A 19 8.88 -8.08 2.08
CA SER A 19 9.90 -8.92 1.45
C SER A 19 10.77 -8.10 0.50
N GLU A 20 11.97 -8.57 0.25
CA GLU A 20 12.93 -8.02 -0.72
C GLU A 20 12.36 -7.92 -2.15
N ARG A 21 11.33 -8.71 -2.44
CA ARG A 21 10.70 -8.75 -3.78
C ARG A 21 9.73 -7.59 -4.03
N GLN A 22 9.21 -6.94 -2.97
CA GLN A 22 8.19 -5.90 -3.13
C GLN A 22 8.70 -4.67 -3.89
N LEU A 23 9.98 -4.33 -3.74
CA LEU A 23 10.59 -3.20 -4.43
C LEU A 23 11.58 -3.62 -5.51
N ASP A 24 11.54 -4.89 -5.92
CA ASP A 24 12.34 -5.39 -7.02
C ASP A 24 11.68 -5.02 -8.36
N ARG A 25 12.47 -4.39 -9.24
CA ARG A 25 12.02 -3.92 -10.56
C ARG A 25 12.26 -4.93 -11.68
N GLU A 26 12.82 -6.10 -11.41
CA GLU A 26 13.18 -7.05 -12.48
C GLU A 26 12.04 -7.36 -13.46
N CYS A 27 10.79 -7.33 -12.98
CA CYS A 27 9.60 -7.60 -13.79
C CYS A 27 8.85 -6.36 -14.27
N PHE A 28 9.33 -5.13 -13.96
CA PHE A 28 8.58 -3.91 -14.22
C PHE A 28 9.47 -2.77 -14.68
N ASP A 29 9.14 -2.13 -15.81
CA ASP A 29 9.83 -0.92 -16.28
C ASP A 29 9.70 0.24 -15.28
N HIS A 30 8.53 0.34 -14.63
CA HIS A 30 8.23 1.39 -13.66
C HIS A 30 7.57 0.80 -12.42
N LEU A 31 8.08 1.17 -11.25
CA LEU A 31 7.53 0.82 -9.95
C LEU A 31 7.34 2.08 -9.10
N PHE A 32 6.17 2.17 -8.47
CA PHE A 32 5.78 3.27 -7.60
C PHE A 32 5.37 2.74 -6.23
N VAL A 33 5.64 3.53 -5.19
CA VAL A 33 5.05 3.33 -3.87
C VAL A 33 4.09 4.48 -3.63
N VAL A 34 2.83 4.17 -3.36
CA VAL A 34 1.80 5.14 -2.96
C VAL A 34 1.50 4.96 -1.48
N LEU A 35 1.87 5.96 -0.69
CA LEU A 35 1.67 5.98 0.75
C LEU A 35 0.50 6.87 1.12
N TYR A 36 -0.54 6.28 1.70
CA TYR A 36 -1.66 6.98 2.32
C TYR A 36 -1.31 7.25 3.78
N VAL A 37 -1.19 8.53 4.13
CA VAL A 37 -0.99 8.98 5.50
C VAL A 37 -2.33 9.45 6.04
N ALA A 38 -2.78 8.84 7.13
CA ALA A 38 -4.08 9.12 7.72
C ALA A 38 -3.96 9.33 9.23
N LYS A 39 -4.93 10.03 9.80
CA LYS A 39 -5.04 10.24 11.24
C LYS A 39 -6.25 9.49 11.79
N ALA A 40 -6.06 8.80 12.90
CA ALA A 40 -7.16 8.17 13.61
C ALA A 40 -8.06 9.25 14.27
N VAL A 41 -9.36 9.09 14.11
CA VAL A 41 -10.38 10.00 14.64
C VAL A 41 -11.48 9.21 15.35
N LYS A 42 -12.29 9.90 16.16
CA LYS A 42 -13.43 9.27 16.86
C LYS A 42 -14.71 9.23 16.01
N SER A 43 -14.85 10.16 15.09
CA SER A 43 -16.02 10.33 14.21
C SER A 43 -15.61 11.08 12.92
N GLU A 44 -16.53 11.11 11.95
CA GLU A 44 -16.37 11.88 10.70
C GLU A 44 -15.18 11.46 9.82
N GLY A 45 -14.92 10.17 9.77
CA GLY A 45 -13.88 9.58 8.95
C GLY A 45 -14.36 8.39 8.13
N PHE A 46 -13.43 7.62 7.63
CA PHE A 46 -13.68 6.33 6.99
C PHE A 46 -13.14 5.19 7.85
N SER A 47 -13.79 4.06 7.81
CA SER A 47 -13.31 2.80 8.40
C SER A 47 -13.04 1.79 7.29
N LEU A 48 -12.34 0.70 7.62
CA LEU A 48 -12.14 -0.41 6.67
C LEU A 48 -13.48 -0.93 6.16
N ASN A 49 -14.47 -1.10 7.05
CA ASN A 49 -15.81 -1.52 6.67
C ASN A 49 -16.45 -0.57 5.65
N SER A 50 -16.37 0.75 5.87
CA SER A 50 -16.98 1.74 4.97
C SER A 50 -16.31 1.76 3.59
N ILE A 51 -14.99 1.54 3.52
CA ILE A 51 -14.26 1.44 2.25
C ILE A 51 -14.69 0.19 1.49
N ILE A 52 -14.76 -0.95 2.17
CA ILE A 52 -15.17 -2.23 1.57
C ILE A 52 -16.58 -2.13 1.01
N GLU A 53 -17.54 -1.61 1.78
CA GLU A 53 -18.91 -1.43 1.31
C GLU A 53 -19.01 -0.48 0.10
N ARG A 54 -18.28 0.64 0.14
CA ARG A 54 -18.18 1.56 -1.02
C ARG A 54 -17.59 0.90 -2.25
N THR A 55 -16.61 0.03 -2.09
CA THR A 55 -15.99 -0.72 -3.19
C THR A 55 -16.96 -1.73 -3.77
N LYS A 56 -17.62 -2.53 -2.91
CA LYS A 56 -18.63 -3.49 -3.33
C LYS A 56 -19.77 -2.83 -4.15
N ASN A 57 -20.24 -1.67 -3.68
CA ASN A 57 -21.30 -0.92 -4.35
C ASN A 57 -20.90 -0.35 -5.73
N ARG A 58 -19.61 -0.29 -6.04
CA ARG A 58 -19.09 0.15 -7.35
C ARG A 58 -18.84 -1.00 -8.32
N ILE A 59 -18.79 -2.22 -7.82
CA ILE A 59 -18.57 -3.41 -8.64
C ILE A 59 -19.91 -3.83 -9.24
N VAL A 60 -20.06 -3.67 -10.55
CA VAL A 60 -21.31 -3.99 -11.28
C VAL A 60 -21.35 -5.45 -11.69
N LEU A 61 -20.20 -6.05 -12.03
CA LEU A 61 -20.13 -7.42 -12.50
C LEU A 61 -20.06 -8.40 -11.32
N GLU A 62 -20.97 -9.36 -11.26
CA GLU A 62 -21.05 -10.36 -10.19
C GLU A 62 -19.75 -11.17 -10.05
N GLU A 63 -19.13 -11.53 -11.16
CA GLU A 63 -17.85 -12.25 -11.17
C GLU A 63 -16.73 -11.48 -10.46
N LEU A 64 -16.67 -10.15 -10.67
CA LEU A 64 -15.70 -9.28 -9.97
C LEU A 64 -16.02 -9.12 -8.50
N LEU A 65 -17.30 -9.14 -8.12
CA LEU A 65 -17.71 -9.09 -6.73
C LEU A 65 -17.28 -10.36 -5.98
N ILE A 66 -17.46 -11.52 -6.61
CA ILE A 66 -16.99 -12.81 -6.08
C ILE A 66 -15.46 -12.79 -5.91
N LEU A 67 -14.74 -12.34 -6.94
CA LEU A 67 -13.28 -12.22 -6.88
C LEU A 67 -12.82 -11.28 -5.75
N PHE A 68 -13.47 -10.13 -5.61
CA PHE A 68 -13.18 -9.18 -4.55
C PHE A 68 -13.41 -9.78 -3.16
N ASN A 69 -14.55 -10.46 -2.94
CA ASN A 69 -14.83 -11.11 -1.67
C ASN A 69 -13.79 -12.20 -1.33
N ASN A 70 -13.38 -13.00 -2.33
CA ASN A 70 -12.34 -14.02 -2.13
C ASN A 70 -11.00 -13.38 -1.74
N LYS A 71 -10.63 -12.25 -2.36
CA LYS A 71 -9.41 -11.51 -2.00
C LYS A 71 -9.49 -10.91 -0.59
N LEU A 72 -10.65 -10.44 -0.15
CA LEU A 72 -10.86 -9.98 1.22
C LEU A 72 -10.60 -11.09 2.23
N LEU A 73 -11.17 -12.29 1.99
CA LEU A 73 -10.93 -13.46 2.84
C LEU A 73 -9.45 -13.84 2.88
N GLN A 74 -8.78 -13.88 1.74
CA GLN A 74 -7.34 -14.15 1.65
C GLN A 74 -6.48 -13.12 2.38
N SER A 75 -6.95 -11.87 2.46
CA SER A 75 -6.29 -10.78 3.18
C SER A 75 -6.62 -10.76 4.68
N GLY A 76 -7.39 -11.73 5.17
CA GLY A 76 -7.75 -11.83 6.58
C GLY A 76 -8.93 -10.96 7.03
N TYR A 77 -9.72 -10.41 6.08
CA TYR A 77 -10.95 -9.72 6.42
C TYR A 77 -12.11 -10.72 6.52
N PHE A 78 -12.69 -10.84 7.70
CA PHE A 78 -13.82 -11.72 7.96
C PHE A 78 -15.01 -10.94 8.48
N ASP A 79 -16.19 -11.19 7.92
CA ASP A 79 -17.44 -10.52 8.33
C ASP A 79 -17.79 -10.73 9.82
N LYS A 80 -17.38 -11.85 10.41
CA LYS A 80 -17.55 -12.11 11.85
C LYS A 80 -16.76 -11.15 12.74
N ASP A 81 -15.69 -10.53 12.21
CA ASP A 81 -14.77 -9.66 12.96
C ASP A 81 -15.03 -8.18 12.64
N LYS A 82 -16.14 -7.83 11.98
CA LYS A 82 -16.49 -6.46 11.53
C LYS A 82 -16.37 -5.41 12.63
N GLU A 83 -16.70 -5.74 13.87
CA GLU A 83 -16.60 -4.82 15.00
C GLU A 83 -15.15 -4.34 15.23
N GLY A 84 -14.16 -5.19 14.96
CA GLY A 84 -12.74 -4.86 15.05
C GLY A 84 -12.25 -3.87 13.97
N TYR A 85 -13.00 -3.69 12.89
CA TYR A 85 -12.64 -2.86 11.75
C TYR A 85 -13.33 -1.49 11.71
N ASN A 86 -13.92 -1.07 12.84
CA ASN A 86 -14.66 0.19 12.96
C ASN A 86 -13.79 1.41 13.29
N LYS A 87 -12.49 1.22 13.53
CA LYS A 87 -11.58 2.35 13.74
C LYS A 87 -11.65 3.31 12.57
N MET A 88 -11.86 4.59 12.87
CA MET A 88 -12.08 5.63 11.86
C MET A 88 -10.80 6.45 11.62
N PHE A 89 -10.64 6.89 10.39
CA PHE A 89 -9.51 7.67 9.92
C PHE A 89 -9.96 8.81 9.03
N ILE A 90 -9.19 9.89 9.01
CA ILE A 90 -9.21 10.90 7.96
C ILE A 90 -7.91 10.84 7.18
N LEU A 91 -7.99 11.01 5.87
CA LEU A 91 -6.81 11.07 5.01
C LEU A 91 -6.18 12.45 5.13
N GLU A 92 -4.91 12.51 5.51
CA GLU A 92 -4.16 13.76 5.62
C GLU A 92 -3.34 14.03 4.37
N LYS A 93 -2.69 12.98 3.82
CA LYS A 93 -1.77 13.12 2.70
C LYS A 93 -1.68 11.84 1.89
N ILE A 94 -1.41 11.99 0.59
CA ILE A 94 -0.99 10.91 -0.31
C ILE A 94 0.37 11.30 -0.86
N ASN A 95 1.37 10.47 -0.64
CA ASN A 95 2.69 10.61 -1.22
C ASN A 95 2.91 9.50 -2.25
N THR A 96 3.34 9.87 -3.43
CA THR A 96 3.76 8.94 -4.47
C THR A 96 5.26 9.04 -4.65
N PHE A 97 5.95 7.91 -4.56
CA PHE A 97 7.38 7.79 -4.74
C PHE A 97 7.68 6.97 -5.98
N TYR A 98 8.61 7.45 -6.79
CA TYR A 98 9.16 6.65 -7.89
C TYR A 98 10.32 5.80 -7.37
N VAL A 99 10.24 4.50 -7.53
CA VAL A 99 11.29 3.56 -7.13
C VAL A 99 12.34 3.51 -8.23
N SER A 100 13.31 4.42 -8.16
CA SER A 100 14.50 4.44 -9.05
C SER A 100 15.56 3.43 -8.58
N ASP A 101 16.67 3.36 -9.30
CA ASP A 101 17.79 2.50 -8.87
C ASP A 101 18.43 3.00 -7.57
N SER A 102 18.44 4.33 -7.36
CA SER A 102 18.94 4.97 -6.14
C SER A 102 17.92 5.00 -4.98
N PHE A 103 16.69 4.54 -5.19
CA PHE A 103 15.70 4.43 -4.11
C PHE A 103 16.20 3.45 -3.04
N PRO A 104 16.14 3.79 -1.73
CA PRO A 104 16.61 2.91 -0.67
C PRO A 104 15.74 1.65 -0.60
N LYS A 105 16.30 0.55 -1.07
CA LYS A 105 15.63 -0.76 -1.11
C LYS A 105 16.65 -1.87 -0.91
N ILE A 106 16.14 -3.02 -0.50
CA ILE A 106 16.87 -4.30 -0.49
C ILE A 106 16.16 -5.20 -1.50
N THR A 107 16.90 -5.71 -2.48
CA THR A 107 16.38 -6.62 -3.51
C THR A 107 17.02 -8.00 -3.36
N THR A 108 16.54 -8.98 -4.11
CA THR A 108 17.10 -10.35 -4.11
C THR A 108 18.59 -10.38 -4.44
N THR A 109 19.05 -9.48 -5.30
CA THR A 109 20.47 -9.39 -5.70
C THR A 109 21.40 -8.83 -4.62
N ASP A 110 20.83 -8.14 -3.62
CA ASP A 110 21.59 -7.59 -2.48
C ASP A 110 21.81 -8.62 -1.38
N LEU A 111 21.16 -9.80 -1.47
CA LEU A 111 21.20 -10.81 -0.42
C LEU A 111 22.34 -11.82 -0.63
N ASN A 112 22.93 -12.23 0.48
CA ASN A 112 23.88 -13.35 0.46
C ASN A 112 23.19 -14.68 0.19
N MET A 113 23.92 -15.65 -0.36
CA MET A 113 23.43 -16.99 -0.59
C MET A 113 22.81 -17.60 0.69
N GLY A 114 21.59 -18.10 0.59
CA GLY A 114 20.86 -18.70 1.71
C GLY A 114 20.09 -17.71 2.57
N VAL A 115 20.08 -16.42 2.25
CA VAL A 115 19.23 -15.40 2.90
C VAL A 115 17.99 -15.13 2.05
N SER A 116 16.80 -15.15 2.66
CA SER A 116 15.51 -14.86 2.03
C SER A 116 14.53 -14.27 3.03
N ASP A 117 13.38 -13.84 2.54
CA ASP A 117 12.25 -13.34 3.35
C ASP A 117 12.64 -12.15 4.23
N VAL A 118 13.46 -11.25 3.70
CA VAL A 118 13.92 -10.04 4.40
C VAL A 118 12.81 -9.01 4.45
N SER A 119 12.41 -8.63 5.66
CA SER A 119 11.50 -7.51 5.90
C SER A 119 12.23 -6.33 6.52
N TYR A 120 11.87 -5.11 6.14
CA TYR A 120 12.52 -3.90 6.61
C TYR A 120 11.57 -2.69 6.54
N SER A 121 11.99 -1.58 7.13
CA SER A 121 11.25 -0.32 7.08
C SER A 121 12.08 0.77 6.44
N ILE A 122 11.43 1.64 5.68
CA ILE A 122 12.01 2.84 5.10
C ILE A 122 11.39 4.06 5.80
N GLU A 123 12.21 4.94 6.34
CA GLU A 123 11.73 6.20 6.91
C GLU A 123 11.31 7.16 5.80
N VAL A 124 10.09 7.68 5.87
CA VAL A 124 9.55 8.57 4.82
C VAL A 124 10.35 9.87 4.73
N SER A 125 10.93 10.33 5.83
CA SER A 125 11.82 11.49 5.87
C SER A 125 13.09 11.33 5.01
N ALA A 126 13.55 10.11 4.80
CA ALA A 126 14.77 9.81 4.05
C ALA A 126 14.55 9.71 2.53
N ILE A 127 13.30 9.68 2.06
CA ILE A 127 12.94 9.44 0.65
C ILE A 127 12.20 10.61 0.00
N GLY A 128 12.31 11.81 0.57
CA GLY A 128 11.63 13.01 0.06
C GLY A 128 11.99 13.37 -1.38
N GLU A 129 13.21 13.10 -1.81
CA GLU A 129 13.68 13.36 -3.17
C GLU A 129 13.02 12.48 -4.26
N PHE A 130 12.45 11.35 -3.87
CA PHE A 130 11.75 10.42 -4.78
C PHE A 130 10.27 10.73 -4.94
N ILE A 131 9.76 11.78 -4.25
CA ILE A 131 8.36 12.18 -4.38
C ILE A 131 8.11 12.71 -5.78
N ILE A 132 7.06 12.20 -6.39
CA ILE A 132 6.52 12.71 -7.66
C ILE A 132 5.08 13.20 -7.48
N ASN A 133 4.60 14.01 -8.42
CA ASN A 133 3.19 14.38 -8.45
C ASN A 133 2.33 13.12 -8.67
N ASN A 134 1.26 12.97 -7.89
CA ASN A 134 0.36 11.82 -7.96
C ASN A 134 -0.22 11.58 -9.37
N ASN A 135 -0.44 12.64 -10.15
CA ASN A 135 -0.94 12.54 -11.52
C ASN A 135 0.12 12.00 -12.50
N LYS A 136 1.40 12.08 -12.17
CA LYS A 136 2.47 11.57 -13.05
C LYS A 136 2.45 10.06 -13.24
N ILE A 137 1.80 9.30 -12.35
CA ILE A 137 1.61 7.86 -12.58
C ILE A 137 0.86 7.60 -13.91
N LEU A 138 -0.07 8.49 -14.26
CA LEU A 138 -0.86 8.35 -15.50
C LEU A 138 -0.01 8.52 -16.76
N ASP A 139 1.13 9.19 -16.68
CA ASP A 139 2.05 9.37 -17.82
C ASP A 139 2.79 8.07 -18.18
N TYR A 140 2.70 7.04 -17.33
CA TYR A 140 3.36 5.73 -17.49
C TYR A 140 2.39 4.59 -17.84
N ILE A 141 1.09 4.91 -18.02
CA ILE A 141 0.05 3.98 -18.47
C ILE A 141 -0.12 4.14 -19.98
#